data_277faa00eec7c849eb935e6d67fa9de9
#
_entry.id   277faa00eec7c849eb935e6d67fa9de9
#
_cell.length_a   1.000
_cell.length_b   1.000
_cell.length_c   1.000
_cell.angle_alpha   90.00
_cell.angle_beta   90.00
_cell.angle_gamma   90.00
#
_symmetry.space_group_name_H-M   'P 1'
#
loop_
_entity.id
_entity.type
_entity.pdbx_description
1 polymer ?
#
loop_
_entity_poly.entity_id
_entity_poly.type
_entity_poly.pdbx_seq_one_letter_code
_entity_poly.pdbx_strand_id
1 'polypeptide(L)'
;MAVCGRYRETVKGCERTLKPLISVIICCHNVAELLPDCMRTLVWQTIGMDQLQLIFVDDASDDDGATWKCILAFEKQYPQSVTAVHLDENLRQGGARNVGLEYAKADYIGYVDGDDWLESTMYERLYECIRKYDCDIADCRLMMDYPDGRTYVYRHMENRLDAEEKSILDGGTHWTDRFRGEGYGGGIVTGLYRRALLEESGVRFPEKILYEDNYWEAILLLSVKRYFHLAEDLYHYRQRADSTVHKRNAWHHLDRLAIEEMKLEAYHTLGVYDRYQKIVEQEFLKEYYCQTLLTMFTKYDNPPYEIFCHMNRRVKELFPDYKKSALAQTNGMDAVLLGLIDRDLDEAQFMEIRKIILSYYGK
;
A
#
# COMPACT_ATOMS: atom_id res chain seq x y z
N MET A 1 20.52 -5.94 15.32
CA MET A 1 21.04 -7.32 15.39
C MET A 1 20.79 -7.96 14.04
N ALA A 2 21.81 -8.56 13.44
CA ALA A 2 21.74 -9.10 12.09
C ALA A 2 20.62 -10.15 11.94
N VAL A 3 19.71 -9.94 10.99
CA VAL A 3 18.75 -10.94 10.52
C VAL A 3 19.55 -11.93 9.64
N CYS A 4 20.40 -12.72 10.29
CA CYS A 4 21.18 -13.75 9.62
C CYS A 4 20.41 -15.06 9.74
N GLY A 5 19.87 -15.56 8.63
CA GLY A 5 19.32 -16.91 8.55
C GLY A 5 18.00 -17.13 7.85
N ARG A 6 17.34 -16.09 7.32
CA ARG A 6 16.02 -16.24 6.66
C ARG A 6 16.06 -16.30 5.13
N TYR A 7 17.22 -16.04 4.49
CA TYR A 7 17.28 -15.83 3.05
C TYR A 7 18.45 -16.58 2.41
N ARG A 8 18.24 -17.11 1.21
CA ARG A 8 19.31 -17.65 0.35
C ARG A 8 19.61 -16.62 -0.73
N GLU A 9 20.78 -16.01 -0.64
CA GLU A 9 21.31 -15.10 -1.66
C GLU A 9 21.95 -15.92 -2.79
N THR A 10 21.55 -15.68 -4.02
CA THR A 10 22.17 -16.29 -5.19
C THR A 10 23.18 -15.36 -5.83
N VAL A 11 24.42 -15.78 -5.87
CA VAL A 11 25.55 -15.29 -6.69
C VAL A 11 26.10 -13.92 -6.32
N LYS A 12 27.37 -13.94 -5.93
CA LYS A 12 28.24 -12.76 -5.91
C LYS A 12 28.47 -12.29 -7.35
N GLY A 13 27.66 -11.29 -7.78
CA GLY A 13 27.86 -10.58 -9.03
C GLY A 13 29.14 -9.72 -8.99
N CYS A 14 29.71 -9.48 -10.16
CA CYS A 14 30.80 -8.54 -10.37
C CYS A 14 30.43 -7.17 -9.77
N GLU A 15 31.32 -6.53 -9.02
CA GLU A 15 31.08 -5.23 -8.40
C GLU A 15 30.67 -4.18 -9.45
N ARG A 16 29.52 -3.55 -9.27
CA ARG A 16 29.05 -2.45 -10.10
C ARG A 16 29.95 -1.24 -9.83
N THR A 17 30.58 -0.70 -10.85
CA THR A 17 31.51 0.46 -10.73
C THR A 17 30.79 1.78 -10.44
N LEU A 18 29.49 1.89 -10.71
CA LEU A 18 28.66 3.07 -10.47
C LEU A 18 27.49 2.74 -9.56
N LYS A 19 27.21 3.61 -8.59
CA LYS A 19 26.04 3.51 -7.73
C LYS A 19 24.78 3.74 -8.59
N PRO A 20 23.78 2.84 -8.54
CA PRO A 20 22.52 3.06 -9.25
C PRO A 20 21.81 4.31 -8.73
N LEU A 21 21.01 4.96 -9.57
CA LEU A 21 20.16 6.08 -9.17
C LEU A 21 18.93 5.62 -8.42
N ILE A 22 18.32 4.52 -8.89
CA ILE A 22 17.06 3.99 -8.35
C ILE A 22 17.23 2.50 -8.05
N SER A 23 16.84 2.07 -6.85
CA SER A 23 16.59 0.68 -6.51
C SER A 23 15.09 0.41 -6.63
N VAL A 24 14.72 -0.52 -7.49
CA VAL A 24 13.32 -0.95 -7.67
C VAL A 24 13.17 -2.30 -6.98
N ILE A 25 12.22 -2.41 -6.06
CA ILE A 25 11.90 -3.62 -5.31
C ILE A 25 10.67 -4.24 -5.94
N ILE A 26 10.81 -5.46 -6.46
CA ILE A 26 9.77 -6.20 -7.17
C ILE A 26 9.33 -7.39 -6.33
N CYS A 27 8.09 -7.34 -5.80
CA CYS A 27 7.53 -8.43 -5.00
C CYS A 27 6.88 -9.47 -5.91
N CYS A 28 7.24 -10.73 -5.72
CA CYS A 28 6.79 -11.85 -6.54
C CYS A 28 6.24 -12.98 -5.65
N HIS A 29 5.03 -13.46 -5.94
CA HIS A 29 4.48 -14.68 -5.35
C HIS A 29 3.51 -15.33 -6.33
N ASN A 30 3.90 -16.51 -6.87
CA ASN A 30 3.11 -17.27 -7.85
C ASN A 30 2.72 -16.44 -9.09
N VAL A 31 3.69 -15.74 -9.68
CA VAL A 31 3.48 -14.80 -10.81
C VAL A 31 4.26 -15.19 -12.07
N ALA A 32 4.73 -16.42 -12.18
CA ALA A 32 5.59 -16.88 -13.29
C ALA A 32 5.07 -16.53 -14.68
N GLU A 33 3.74 -16.56 -14.90
CA GLU A 33 3.13 -16.28 -16.20
C GLU A 33 3.13 -14.78 -16.55
N LEU A 34 3.07 -13.89 -15.56
CA LEU A 34 2.94 -12.44 -15.74
C LEU A 34 4.28 -11.70 -15.58
N LEU A 35 5.18 -12.29 -14.79
CA LEU A 35 6.47 -11.71 -14.47
C LEU A 35 7.33 -11.33 -15.68
N PRO A 36 7.33 -12.08 -16.83
CA PRO A 36 8.04 -11.67 -18.03
C PRO A 36 7.59 -10.32 -18.62
N ASP A 37 6.32 -9.97 -18.49
CA ASP A 37 5.80 -8.66 -18.92
C ASP A 37 6.34 -7.54 -18.03
N CYS A 38 6.29 -7.71 -16.73
CA CYS A 38 6.90 -6.80 -15.76
C CYS A 38 8.40 -6.58 -16.05
N MET A 39 9.15 -7.67 -16.16
CA MET A 39 10.60 -7.65 -16.46
C MET A 39 10.92 -6.89 -17.74
N ARG A 40 10.12 -7.10 -18.80
CA ARG A 40 10.29 -6.42 -20.10
C ARG A 40 10.15 -4.91 -19.96
N THR A 41 9.13 -4.43 -19.22
CA THR A 41 8.90 -2.99 -19.03
C THR A 41 9.97 -2.34 -18.18
N LEU A 42 10.56 -3.06 -17.24
CA LEU A 42 11.71 -2.60 -16.45
C LEU A 42 12.99 -2.47 -17.30
N VAL A 43 13.22 -3.40 -18.23
CA VAL A 43 14.36 -3.33 -19.17
C VAL A 43 14.21 -2.13 -20.12
N TRP A 44 12.99 -1.79 -20.50
CA TRP A 44 12.71 -0.71 -21.46
C TRP A 44 12.61 0.67 -20.83
N GLN A 45 12.91 0.81 -19.53
CA GLN A 45 12.91 2.12 -18.91
C GLN A 45 13.93 3.07 -19.55
N THR A 46 13.48 4.25 -19.98
CA THR A 46 14.28 5.25 -20.70
C THR A 46 15.42 5.85 -19.86
N ILE A 47 15.30 5.78 -18.53
CA ILE A 47 16.40 6.16 -17.63
C ILE A 47 17.65 5.26 -17.78
N GLY A 48 17.48 4.06 -18.38
CA GLY A 48 18.56 3.10 -18.65
C GLY A 48 18.78 2.07 -17.53
N MET A 49 19.03 0.82 -17.93
CA MET A 49 19.27 -0.31 -17.00
C MET A 49 20.53 -0.14 -16.13
N ASP A 50 21.51 0.64 -16.58
CA ASP A 50 22.72 0.96 -15.84
C ASP A 50 22.46 1.92 -14.66
N GLN A 51 21.34 2.63 -14.69
CA GLN A 51 20.88 3.51 -13.61
C GLN A 51 19.96 2.79 -12.62
N LEU A 52 19.53 1.56 -12.91
CA LEU A 52 18.61 0.79 -12.10
C LEU A 52 19.29 -0.36 -11.37
N GLN A 53 18.92 -0.56 -10.12
CA GLN A 53 19.06 -1.82 -9.42
C GLN A 53 17.67 -2.44 -9.27
N LEU A 54 17.46 -3.61 -9.85
CA LEU A 54 16.20 -4.36 -9.78
C LEU A 54 16.34 -5.48 -8.76
N ILE A 55 15.55 -5.44 -7.68
CA ILE A 55 15.60 -6.40 -6.57
C ILE A 55 14.32 -7.20 -6.62
N PHE A 56 14.39 -8.43 -7.14
CA PHE A 56 13.26 -9.35 -7.19
C PHE A 56 13.23 -10.17 -5.91
N VAL A 57 12.14 -10.05 -5.16
CA VAL A 57 11.91 -10.81 -3.93
C VAL A 57 10.81 -11.83 -4.19
N ASP A 58 11.17 -13.09 -4.26
CA ASP A 58 10.26 -14.23 -4.34
C ASP A 58 9.79 -14.58 -2.93
N ASP A 59 8.56 -14.24 -2.62
CA ASP A 59 7.93 -14.41 -1.30
C ASP A 59 7.41 -15.85 -1.10
N ALA A 60 8.35 -16.80 -1.13
CA ALA A 60 8.10 -18.23 -0.96
C ALA A 60 7.00 -18.75 -1.91
N SER A 61 7.18 -18.54 -3.24
CA SER A 61 6.26 -19.09 -4.24
C SER A 61 6.18 -20.62 -4.16
N ASP A 62 4.95 -21.16 -4.25
CA ASP A 62 4.63 -22.58 -4.21
C ASP A 62 4.16 -23.14 -5.57
N ASP A 63 4.58 -22.50 -6.67
CA ASP A 63 4.28 -22.80 -8.07
C ASP A 63 5.31 -23.75 -8.73
N ASP A 64 5.75 -24.79 -8.02
CA ASP A 64 6.82 -25.72 -8.46
C ASP A 64 8.13 -25.02 -8.82
N GLY A 65 8.35 -23.84 -8.21
CA GLY A 65 9.51 -22.99 -8.41
C GLY A 65 9.54 -22.29 -9.78
N ALA A 66 8.41 -22.13 -10.45
CA ALA A 66 8.33 -21.48 -11.76
C ALA A 66 8.69 -19.98 -11.66
N THR A 67 8.11 -19.25 -10.69
CA THR A 67 8.45 -17.85 -10.42
C THR A 67 9.94 -17.69 -10.12
N TRP A 68 10.49 -18.50 -9.20
CA TRP A 68 11.90 -18.44 -8.84
C TRP A 68 12.84 -18.72 -10.02
N LYS A 69 12.54 -19.73 -10.83
CA LYS A 69 13.32 -20.04 -12.06
C LYS A 69 13.32 -18.88 -13.05
N CYS A 70 12.18 -18.20 -13.19
CA CYS A 70 12.06 -17.01 -14.04
C CYS A 70 12.99 -15.89 -13.55
N ILE A 71 12.98 -15.61 -12.24
CA ILE A 71 13.84 -14.59 -11.60
C ILE A 71 15.33 -14.92 -11.79
N LEU A 72 15.74 -16.18 -11.54
CA LEU A 72 17.13 -16.61 -11.73
C LEU A 72 17.61 -16.49 -13.19
N ALA A 73 16.74 -16.82 -14.15
CA ALA A 73 17.06 -16.65 -15.56
C ALA A 73 17.30 -15.18 -15.93
N PHE A 74 16.49 -14.28 -15.34
CA PHE A 74 16.62 -12.85 -15.55
C PHE A 74 17.86 -12.26 -14.87
N GLU A 75 18.19 -12.66 -13.64
CA GLU A 75 19.44 -12.29 -12.96
C GLU A 75 20.66 -12.72 -13.77
N LYS A 76 20.65 -13.94 -14.31
CA LYS A 76 21.72 -14.43 -15.18
C LYS A 76 21.89 -13.59 -16.45
N GLN A 77 20.80 -13.06 -17.00
CA GLN A 77 20.83 -12.19 -18.17
C GLN A 77 21.34 -10.78 -17.86
N TYR A 78 21.02 -10.25 -16.67
CA TYR A 78 21.37 -8.88 -16.25
C TYR A 78 22.09 -8.84 -14.89
N PRO A 79 23.25 -9.53 -14.73
CA PRO A 79 23.88 -9.73 -13.42
C PRO A 79 24.39 -8.47 -12.75
N GLN A 80 24.52 -7.37 -13.50
CA GLN A 80 24.96 -6.08 -12.98
C GLN A 80 23.83 -5.23 -12.39
N SER A 81 22.60 -5.51 -12.79
CA SER A 81 21.42 -4.69 -12.43
C SER A 81 20.39 -5.45 -11.62
N VAL A 82 20.38 -6.78 -11.68
CA VAL A 82 19.37 -7.63 -11.02
C VAL A 82 19.96 -8.30 -9.78
N THR A 83 19.19 -8.34 -8.72
CA THR A 83 19.45 -9.09 -7.48
C THR A 83 18.23 -9.98 -7.22
N ALA A 84 18.43 -11.28 -7.14
CA ALA A 84 17.41 -12.27 -6.84
C ALA A 84 17.45 -12.64 -5.35
N VAL A 85 16.32 -12.54 -4.67
CA VAL A 85 16.14 -12.90 -3.26
C VAL A 85 14.99 -13.90 -3.14
N HIS A 86 15.19 -15.02 -2.46
CA HIS A 86 14.14 -16.02 -2.19
C HIS A 86 13.90 -16.12 -0.70
N LEU A 87 12.63 -16.08 -0.30
CA LEU A 87 12.22 -16.23 1.10
C LEU A 87 11.86 -17.68 1.41
N ASP A 88 12.25 -18.16 2.58
CA ASP A 88 11.90 -19.53 3.04
C ASP A 88 10.43 -19.62 3.52
N GLU A 89 9.78 -18.50 3.84
CA GLU A 89 8.38 -18.41 4.24
C GLU A 89 7.68 -17.19 3.61
N ASN A 90 6.38 -17.31 3.38
CA ASN A 90 5.58 -16.21 2.84
C ASN A 90 5.37 -15.13 3.91
N LEU A 91 5.97 -13.96 3.70
CA LEU A 91 5.86 -12.77 4.56
C LEU A 91 4.81 -11.77 4.05
N ARG A 92 4.14 -12.09 2.95
CA ARG A 92 3.26 -11.23 2.16
C ARG A 92 4.01 -10.01 1.59
N GLN A 93 3.30 -9.18 0.83
CA GLN A 93 3.89 -8.04 0.12
C GLN A 93 4.69 -7.12 1.03
N GLY A 94 4.18 -6.83 2.24
CA GLY A 94 4.86 -5.97 3.21
C GLY A 94 6.21 -6.50 3.63
N GLY A 95 6.29 -7.78 4.00
CA GLY A 95 7.54 -8.41 4.38
C GLY A 95 8.52 -8.51 3.21
N ALA A 96 8.05 -8.85 2.01
CA ALA A 96 8.88 -8.88 0.81
C ALA A 96 9.46 -7.48 0.49
N ARG A 97 8.68 -6.39 0.63
CA ARG A 97 9.17 -5.01 0.46
C ARG A 97 10.22 -4.63 1.49
N ASN A 98 10.04 -5.03 2.77
CA ASN A 98 11.02 -4.79 3.83
C ASN A 98 12.36 -5.47 3.50
N VAL A 99 12.31 -6.74 3.12
CA VAL A 99 13.51 -7.49 2.72
C VAL A 99 14.17 -6.85 1.51
N GLY A 100 13.42 -6.51 0.47
CA GLY A 100 13.96 -5.83 -0.70
C GLY A 100 14.67 -4.51 -0.36
N LEU A 101 14.15 -3.77 0.61
CA LEU A 101 14.76 -2.51 1.06
C LEU A 101 16.14 -2.71 1.70
N GLU A 102 16.40 -3.85 2.36
CA GLU A 102 17.72 -4.17 2.93
C GLU A 102 18.80 -4.34 1.85
N TYR A 103 18.41 -4.78 0.65
CA TYR A 103 19.32 -4.93 -0.50
C TYR A 103 19.48 -3.64 -1.33
N ALA A 104 18.65 -2.63 -1.09
CA ALA A 104 18.67 -1.39 -1.86
C ALA A 104 19.95 -0.58 -1.64
N LYS A 105 20.58 -0.12 -2.73
CA LYS A 105 21.85 0.65 -2.72
C LYS A 105 21.69 2.10 -3.22
N ALA A 106 20.59 2.37 -3.94
CA ALA A 106 20.35 3.67 -4.55
C ALA A 106 19.84 4.72 -3.55
N ASP A 107 19.85 5.98 -3.96
CA ASP A 107 19.32 7.10 -3.17
C ASP A 107 17.79 7.24 -3.30
N TYR A 108 17.21 6.58 -4.30
CA TYR A 108 15.77 6.56 -4.54
C TYR A 108 15.25 5.12 -4.62
N ILE A 109 14.06 4.91 -4.10
CA ILE A 109 13.42 3.59 -4.01
C ILE A 109 12.10 3.63 -4.77
N GLY A 110 11.88 2.66 -5.65
CA GLY A 110 10.60 2.34 -6.28
C GLY A 110 10.11 0.97 -5.84
N TYR A 111 8.80 0.75 -5.89
CA TYR A 111 8.17 -0.54 -5.61
C TYR A 111 7.32 -0.96 -6.82
N VAL A 112 7.32 -2.25 -7.12
CA VAL A 112 6.54 -2.84 -8.22
C VAL A 112 5.98 -4.18 -7.78
N ASP A 113 4.75 -4.48 -8.13
CA ASP A 113 4.19 -5.82 -7.99
C ASP A 113 4.51 -6.64 -9.24
N GLY A 114 4.96 -7.88 -9.07
CA GLY A 114 5.51 -8.70 -10.16
C GLY A 114 4.51 -9.12 -11.24
N ASP A 115 3.22 -8.87 -11.02
CA ASP A 115 2.13 -9.12 -11.98
C ASP A 115 1.69 -7.86 -12.74
N ASP A 116 2.30 -6.69 -12.47
CA ASP A 116 2.00 -5.41 -13.07
C ASP A 116 3.02 -5.02 -14.16
N TRP A 117 2.80 -3.89 -14.82
CA TRP A 117 3.70 -3.36 -15.82
C TRP A 117 3.75 -1.83 -15.84
N LEU A 118 4.80 -1.27 -16.42
CA LEU A 118 5.13 0.15 -16.36
C LEU A 118 5.24 0.75 -17.76
N GLU A 119 4.87 2.03 -17.89
CA GLU A 119 5.28 2.82 -19.06
C GLU A 119 6.81 3.01 -19.06
N SER A 120 7.39 3.00 -20.26
CA SER A 120 8.86 3.04 -20.40
C SER A 120 9.51 4.29 -19.82
N THR A 121 8.76 5.37 -19.65
CA THR A 121 9.26 6.65 -19.13
C THR A 121 9.06 6.85 -17.64
N MET A 122 8.43 5.90 -16.92
CA MET A 122 8.00 6.12 -15.54
C MET A 122 9.13 6.59 -14.63
N TYR A 123 10.21 5.83 -14.53
CA TYR A 123 11.29 6.17 -13.60
C TYR A 123 12.09 7.41 -14.01
N GLU A 124 12.25 7.67 -15.31
CA GLU A 124 12.86 8.91 -15.80
C GLU A 124 12.02 10.12 -15.38
N ARG A 125 10.70 10.09 -15.65
CA ARG A 125 9.79 11.19 -15.33
C ARG A 125 9.68 11.46 -13.83
N LEU A 126 9.55 10.41 -13.01
CA LEU A 126 9.51 10.55 -11.55
C LEU A 126 10.86 11.07 -11.00
N TYR A 127 11.99 10.59 -11.55
CA TYR A 127 13.31 11.07 -11.16
C TYR A 127 13.52 12.54 -11.52
N GLU A 128 13.08 12.99 -12.69
CA GLU A 128 13.09 14.41 -13.08
C GLU A 128 12.29 15.27 -12.10
N CYS A 129 11.06 14.82 -11.74
CA CYS A 129 10.19 15.56 -10.82
C CYS A 129 10.80 15.65 -9.42
N ILE A 130 11.25 14.54 -8.84
CA ILE A 130 11.78 14.50 -7.48
C ILE A 130 13.05 15.37 -7.36
N ARG A 131 13.86 15.42 -8.43
CA ARG A 131 15.06 16.25 -8.50
C ARG A 131 14.74 17.73 -8.70
N LYS A 132 13.82 18.04 -9.64
CA LYS A 132 13.45 19.40 -10.00
C LYS A 132 12.81 20.14 -8.84
N TYR A 133 11.93 19.47 -8.11
CA TYR A 133 11.17 20.06 -7.01
C TYR A 133 11.77 19.76 -5.64
N ASP A 134 12.88 19.03 -5.58
CA ASP A 134 13.56 18.59 -4.34
C ASP A 134 12.57 17.90 -3.38
N CYS A 135 11.79 16.94 -3.90
CA CYS A 135 10.75 16.26 -3.15
C CYS A 135 11.30 15.06 -2.36
N ASP A 136 10.59 14.70 -1.31
CA ASP A 136 10.76 13.46 -0.57
C ASP A 136 10.11 12.29 -1.33
N ILE A 137 9.00 12.58 -2.01
CA ILE A 137 8.24 11.63 -2.82
C ILE A 137 7.80 12.33 -4.11
N ALA A 138 7.89 11.61 -5.24
CA ALA A 138 7.17 11.93 -6.47
C ALA A 138 6.37 10.70 -6.89
N ASP A 139 5.10 10.86 -7.28
CA ASP A 139 4.27 9.76 -7.78
C ASP A 139 3.58 10.11 -9.10
N CYS A 140 2.98 9.11 -9.72
CA CYS A 140 2.21 9.24 -10.96
C CYS A 140 0.81 8.63 -10.80
N ARG A 141 -0.01 8.75 -11.85
CA ARG A 141 -1.33 8.12 -11.86
C ARG A 141 -1.22 6.61 -12.13
N LEU A 142 -2.18 5.88 -11.59
CA LEU A 142 -2.35 4.44 -11.74
C LEU A 142 -3.47 4.16 -12.74
N MET A 143 -3.17 3.33 -13.74
CA MET A 143 -4.11 2.75 -14.67
C MET A 143 -4.57 1.38 -14.20
N MET A 144 -5.86 1.11 -14.21
CA MET A 144 -6.44 -0.21 -13.96
C MET A 144 -6.70 -0.90 -15.30
N ASP A 145 -5.99 -1.99 -15.58
CA ASP A 145 -6.09 -2.74 -16.83
C ASP A 145 -6.93 -4.00 -16.65
N TYR A 146 -8.04 -4.10 -17.36
CA TYR A 146 -8.97 -5.22 -17.29
C TYR A 146 -8.71 -6.26 -18.39
N PRO A 147 -8.99 -7.55 -18.14
CA PRO A 147 -8.78 -8.62 -19.13
C PRO A 147 -9.55 -8.45 -20.44
N ASP A 148 -10.63 -7.67 -20.44
CA ASP A 148 -11.44 -7.37 -21.62
C ASP A 148 -10.90 -6.18 -22.46
N GLY A 149 -9.73 -5.66 -22.10
CA GLY A 149 -9.05 -4.56 -22.79
C GLY A 149 -9.52 -3.15 -22.38
N ARG A 150 -10.44 -3.04 -21.42
CA ARG A 150 -10.79 -1.73 -20.84
C ARG A 150 -9.69 -1.27 -19.88
N THR A 151 -9.45 0.04 -19.88
CA THR A 151 -8.52 0.69 -18.97
C THR A 151 -9.19 1.88 -18.29
N TYR A 152 -8.85 2.13 -17.02
CA TYR A 152 -9.35 3.27 -16.27
C TYR A 152 -8.23 3.90 -15.46
N VAL A 153 -8.18 5.23 -15.47
CA VAL A 153 -7.36 5.97 -14.50
C VAL A 153 -8.01 5.86 -13.13
N TYR A 154 -7.27 5.33 -12.14
CA TYR A 154 -7.81 5.10 -10.80
C TYR A 154 -8.27 6.38 -10.12
N ARG A 155 -7.48 7.46 -10.26
CA ARG A 155 -7.83 8.81 -9.82
C ARG A 155 -7.31 9.84 -10.81
N HIS A 156 -8.19 10.72 -11.26
CA HIS A 156 -7.82 11.85 -12.10
C HIS A 156 -7.31 12.98 -11.21
N MET A 157 -6.00 13.09 -11.10
CA MET A 157 -5.34 14.19 -10.38
C MET A 157 -4.49 14.99 -11.38
N GLU A 158 -4.46 16.30 -11.17
CA GLU A 158 -3.59 17.21 -11.91
C GLU A 158 -2.21 17.29 -11.28
N ASN A 159 -1.22 17.83 -12.02
CA ASN A 159 0.10 18.10 -11.47
C ASN A 159 -0.01 18.95 -10.21
N ARG A 160 0.56 18.48 -9.11
CA ARG A 160 0.49 19.16 -7.83
C ARG A 160 1.81 19.06 -7.08
N LEU A 161 2.33 20.21 -6.67
CA LEU A 161 3.43 20.30 -5.71
C LEU A 161 2.87 20.71 -4.35
N ASP A 162 3.08 19.85 -3.37
CA ASP A 162 2.80 20.13 -1.98
C ASP A 162 4.13 20.23 -1.21
N ALA A 163 4.33 21.34 -0.51
CA ALA A 163 5.58 21.60 0.19
C ALA A 163 5.37 22.43 1.44
N GLU A 164 5.92 21.97 2.54
CA GLU A 164 6.03 22.69 3.80
C GLU A 164 7.48 22.70 4.30
N GLU A 165 7.81 23.63 5.19
CA GLU A 165 9.11 23.63 5.86
C GLU A 165 9.24 22.51 6.89
N LYS A 166 8.12 22.04 7.43
CA LYS A 166 8.03 21.04 8.50
C LYS A 166 7.10 19.91 8.16
N SER A 167 7.47 18.70 8.56
CA SER A 167 6.57 17.55 8.57
C SER A 167 5.52 17.68 9.68
N ILE A 168 4.50 16.80 9.68
CA ILE A 168 3.50 16.72 10.76
C ILE A 168 4.18 16.50 12.11
N LEU A 169 5.19 15.63 12.19
CA LEU A 169 5.93 15.36 13.42
C LEU A 169 6.68 16.59 13.93
N ASP A 170 7.19 17.43 13.04
CA ASP A 170 7.90 18.67 13.36
C ASP A 170 6.95 19.87 13.61
N GLY A 171 5.64 19.66 13.54
CA GLY A 171 4.64 20.70 13.74
C GLY A 171 4.02 21.28 12.48
N GLY A 172 4.31 20.72 11.29
CA GLY A 172 3.60 21.01 10.04
C GLY A 172 2.18 20.41 10.04
N THR A 173 1.36 20.85 9.08
CA THR A 173 -0.06 20.45 8.98
C THR A 173 -0.40 19.90 7.58
N HIS A 174 0.55 19.91 6.69
CA HIS A 174 0.37 19.71 5.26
C HIS A 174 -0.41 18.43 4.91
N TRP A 175 -0.07 17.30 5.54
CA TRP A 175 -0.64 15.99 5.23
C TRP A 175 -1.94 15.67 5.98
N THR A 176 -2.48 16.61 6.76
CA THR A 176 -3.80 16.41 7.39
C THR A 176 -4.93 16.27 6.37
N ASP A 177 -4.75 16.77 5.14
CA ASP A 177 -5.72 16.61 4.05
C ASP A 177 -5.89 15.15 3.65
N ARG A 178 -4.88 14.30 3.88
CA ARG A 178 -5.00 12.86 3.75
C ARG A 178 -6.12 12.28 4.60
N PHE A 179 -6.24 12.70 5.85
CA PHE A 179 -7.33 12.27 6.75
C PHE A 179 -8.71 12.72 6.26
N ARG A 180 -8.76 13.70 5.35
CA ARG A 180 -9.99 14.16 4.69
C ARG A 180 -10.30 13.39 3.41
N GLY A 181 -9.40 12.50 2.97
CA GLY A 181 -9.54 11.77 1.71
C GLY A 181 -9.18 12.59 0.47
N GLU A 182 -8.54 13.73 0.62
CA GLU A 182 -8.24 14.69 -0.44
C GLU A 182 -6.79 14.62 -0.94
N GLY A 183 -5.93 13.84 -0.32
CA GLY A 183 -4.52 13.80 -0.66
C GLY A 183 -4.06 12.52 -1.33
N TYR A 184 -2.82 12.48 -1.73
CA TYR A 184 -2.00 11.35 -2.14
C TYR A 184 -2.74 10.24 -2.89
N GLY A 185 -2.52 10.12 -4.18
CA GLY A 185 -3.48 9.44 -5.03
C GLY A 185 -3.10 8.13 -5.63
N GLY A 186 -1.86 7.65 -5.48
CA GLY A 186 -1.37 6.57 -6.32
C GLY A 186 -1.14 5.23 -5.63
N GLY A 187 -0.95 5.22 -4.33
CA GLY A 187 -0.46 4.04 -3.61
C GLY A 187 1.06 3.85 -3.76
N ILE A 188 1.59 2.82 -3.10
CA ILE A 188 3.04 2.61 -2.95
C ILE A 188 3.75 2.41 -4.30
N VAL A 189 3.13 1.68 -5.20
CA VAL A 189 3.74 1.25 -6.47
C VAL A 189 3.87 2.37 -7.51
N THR A 190 3.14 3.46 -7.37
CA THR A 190 3.23 4.61 -8.28
C THR A 190 4.31 5.62 -7.88
N GLY A 191 4.94 5.42 -6.71
CA GLY A 191 5.85 6.36 -6.08
C GLY A 191 7.34 6.08 -6.34
N LEU A 192 8.11 7.16 -6.37
CA LEU A 192 9.56 7.17 -6.20
C LEU A 192 9.86 7.90 -4.89
N TYR A 193 10.55 7.23 -3.97
CA TYR A 193 10.78 7.67 -2.60
C TYR A 193 12.26 8.00 -2.38
N ARG A 194 12.54 9.11 -1.73
CA ARG A 194 13.90 9.40 -1.25
C ARG A 194 14.26 8.39 -0.16
N ARG A 195 15.34 7.64 -0.32
CA ARG A 195 15.77 6.61 0.63
C ARG A 195 16.02 7.17 2.02
N ALA A 196 16.60 8.37 2.14
CA ALA A 196 16.81 9.03 3.41
C ALA A 196 15.52 9.23 4.21
N LEU A 197 14.38 9.56 3.54
CA LEU A 197 13.07 9.63 4.20
C LEU A 197 12.68 8.28 4.81
N LEU A 198 12.87 7.16 4.08
CA LEU A 198 12.53 5.82 4.55
C LEU A 198 13.41 5.39 5.73
N GLU A 199 14.68 5.80 5.73
CA GLU A 199 15.62 5.52 6.81
C GLU A 199 15.34 6.38 8.05
N GLU A 200 15.09 7.66 7.88
CA GLU A 200 14.82 8.62 8.96
C GLU A 200 13.47 8.37 9.64
N SER A 201 12.43 8.04 8.88
CA SER A 201 11.12 7.69 9.44
C SER A 201 11.15 6.38 10.23
N GLY A 202 12.06 5.48 9.87
CA GLY A 202 12.15 4.14 10.47
C GLY A 202 10.94 3.24 10.22
N VAL A 203 9.94 3.70 9.43
CA VAL A 203 8.73 2.94 9.15
C VAL A 203 9.05 1.67 8.37
N ARG A 204 8.38 0.57 8.73
CA ARG A 204 8.42 -0.72 8.02
C ARG A 204 7.01 -1.20 7.75
N PHE A 205 6.85 -1.99 6.70
CA PHE A 205 5.56 -2.62 6.42
C PHE A 205 5.25 -3.66 7.49
N PRO A 206 4.02 -3.74 8.00
CA PRO A 206 3.56 -4.91 8.73
C PRO A 206 3.69 -6.18 7.88
N GLU A 207 4.18 -7.26 8.50
CA GLU A 207 4.41 -8.54 7.82
C GLU A 207 3.24 -9.50 8.04
N LYS A 208 3.02 -10.42 7.08
CA LYS A 208 2.02 -11.50 7.16
C LYS A 208 0.56 -11.03 7.31
N ILE A 209 0.29 -9.79 6.93
CA ILE A 209 -1.02 -9.15 7.01
C ILE A 209 -1.31 -8.43 5.69
N LEU A 210 -2.59 -8.27 5.31
CA LEU A 210 -3.01 -7.41 4.20
C LEU A 210 -3.33 -6.00 4.68
N TYR A 211 -3.42 -5.06 3.74
CA TYR A 211 -3.57 -3.62 4.00
C TYR A 211 -2.36 -3.00 4.72
N GLU A 212 -1.21 -3.66 4.63
CA GLU A 212 0.07 -3.19 5.15
C GLU A 212 0.49 -1.84 4.59
N ASP A 213 0.07 -1.57 3.35
CA ASP A 213 0.25 -0.32 2.64
C ASP A 213 -0.43 0.85 3.35
N ASN A 214 -1.65 0.64 3.86
CA ASN A 214 -2.38 1.67 4.60
C ASN A 214 -1.66 2.09 5.89
N TYR A 215 -1.03 1.14 6.59
CA TYR A 215 -0.21 1.46 7.75
C TYR A 215 1.05 2.22 7.36
N TRP A 216 1.82 1.63 6.43
CA TRP A 216 3.13 2.17 6.03
C TRP A 216 3.01 3.59 5.49
N GLU A 217 2.07 3.81 4.59
CA GLU A 217 1.82 5.12 4.00
C GLU A 217 1.38 6.14 5.06
N ALA A 218 0.45 5.74 5.96
CA ALA A 218 -0.04 6.61 7.03
C ALA A 218 1.10 7.15 7.89
N ILE A 219 2.04 6.28 8.26
CA ILE A 219 3.15 6.65 9.14
C ILE A 219 4.25 7.38 8.37
N LEU A 220 4.58 6.95 7.15
CA LEU A 220 5.60 7.62 6.33
C LEU A 220 5.23 9.09 6.07
N LEU A 221 3.99 9.35 5.70
CA LEU A 221 3.52 10.71 5.38
C LEU A 221 3.64 11.70 6.54
N LEU A 222 3.71 11.23 7.78
CA LEU A 222 3.97 12.10 8.94
C LEU A 222 5.33 12.81 8.89
N SER A 223 6.31 12.21 8.18
CA SER A 223 7.67 12.70 8.02
C SER A 223 7.91 13.48 6.72
N VAL A 224 6.98 13.44 5.77
CA VAL A 224 7.11 14.06 4.46
C VAL A 224 6.98 15.59 4.57
N LYS A 225 7.85 16.31 3.87
CA LYS A 225 7.83 17.78 3.76
C LYS A 225 7.45 18.24 2.36
N ARG A 226 7.86 17.49 1.34
CA ARG A 226 7.68 17.87 -0.05
C ARG A 226 7.24 16.67 -0.88
N TYR A 227 6.15 16.83 -1.58
CA TYR A 227 5.54 15.79 -2.40
C TYR A 227 5.14 16.37 -3.76
N PHE A 228 5.37 15.63 -4.84
CA PHE A 228 4.93 16.01 -6.18
C PHE A 228 4.09 14.90 -6.80
N HIS A 229 2.87 15.24 -7.19
CA HIS A 229 2.04 14.38 -8.03
C HIS A 229 2.20 14.75 -9.50
N LEU A 230 2.62 13.79 -10.33
CA LEU A 230 2.74 13.88 -11.78
C LEU A 230 1.48 13.33 -12.44
N ALA A 231 0.75 14.17 -13.16
CA ALA A 231 -0.50 13.80 -13.84
C ALA A 231 -0.26 13.02 -15.14
N GLU A 232 0.56 11.97 -15.09
CA GLU A 232 0.86 11.05 -16.18
C GLU A 232 0.48 9.62 -15.80
N ASP A 233 -0.08 8.84 -16.72
CA ASP A 233 -0.54 7.47 -16.53
C ASP A 233 0.63 6.52 -16.79
N LEU A 234 1.43 6.21 -15.75
CA LEU A 234 2.72 5.54 -15.93
C LEU A 234 2.80 4.16 -15.26
N TYR A 235 1.91 3.82 -14.34
CA TYR A 235 1.82 2.52 -13.70
C TYR A 235 0.54 1.81 -14.09
N HIS A 236 0.62 0.55 -14.50
CA HIS A 236 -0.49 -0.28 -14.95
C HIS A 236 -0.73 -1.43 -13.98
N TYR A 237 -1.83 -1.32 -13.25
CA TYR A 237 -2.32 -2.33 -12.32
C TYR A 237 -3.22 -3.33 -13.03
N ARG A 238 -2.74 -4.56 -13.18
CA ARG A 238 -3.46 -5.64 -13.87
C ARG A 238 -4.61 -6.17 -13.01
N GLN A 239 -5.83 -6.04 -13.50
CA GLN A 239 -7.01 -6.57 -12.85
C GLN A 239 -7.18 -8.06 -13.19
N ARG A 240 -7.21 -8.92 -12.17
CA ARG A 240 -7.38 -10.36 -12.31
C ARG A 240 -8.56 -10.86 -11.48
N ALA A 241 -9.28 -11.86 -11.99
CA ALA A 241 -10.41 -12.46 -11.26
C ALA A 241 -9.96 -13.20 -9.97
N ASP A 242 -8.74 -13.74 -9.97
CA ASP A 242 -8.12 -14.47 -8.85
C ASP A 242 -7.36 -13.58 -7.87
N SER A 243 -7.35 -12.24 -8.10
CA SER A 243 -6.71 -11.29 -7.19
C SER A 243 -7.21 -11.45 -5.76
N THR A 244 -6.29 -11.34 -4.80
CA THR A 244 -6.56 -11.49 -3.37
C THR A 244 -7.69 -10.59 -2.89
N VAL A 245 -7.79 -9.36 -3.39
CA VAL A 245 -8.84 -8.39 -3.04
C VAL A 245 -10.24 -8.80 -3.56
N HIS A 246 -10.33 -9.71 -4.53
CA HIS A 246 -11.59 -10.19 -5.08
C HIS A 246 -12.12 -11.44 -4.40
N LYS A 247 -11.31 -12.15 -3.61
CA LYS A 247 -11.73 -13.37 -2.91
C LYS A 247 -12.90 -13.09 -1.96
N ARG A 248 -13.93 -13.95 -2.01
CA ARG A 248 -15.08 -13.86 -1.10
C ARG A 248 -14.81 -14.71 0.15
N ASN A 249 -15.47 -14.39 1.26
CA ASN A 249 -15.42 -15.12 2.53
C ASN A 249 -14.00 -15.32 3.10
N ALA A 250 -13.06 -14.45 2.73
CA ALA A 250 -11.67 -14.60 3.13
C ALA A 250 -11.35 -13.78 4.38
N TRP A 251 -10.75 -14.41 5.39
CA TRP A 251 -10.42 -13.78 6.67
C TRP A 251 -9.52 -12.55 6.54
N HIS A 252 -8.66 -12.51 5.54
CA HIS A 252 -7.78 -11.38 5.32
C HIS A 252 -8.50 -10.04 5.09
N HIS A 253 -9.80 -10.05 4.73
CA HIS A 253 -10.57 -8.81 4.65
C HIS A 253 -10.77 -8.13 6.02
N LEU A 254 -10.56 -8.87 7.12
CA LEU A 254 -10.61 -8.37 8.48
C LEU A 254 -9.25 -7.90 9.01
N ASP A 255 -8.17 -8.12 8.27
CA ASP A 255 -6.82 -7.62 8.60
C ASP A 255 -6.82 -6.10 8.77
N ARG A 256 -7.73 -5.40 8.08
CA ARG A 256 -7.93 -3.95 8.27
C ARG A 256 -8.12 -3.56 9.74
N LEU A 257 -8.82 -4.38 10.53
CA LEU A 257 -9.03 -4.09 11.95
C LEU A 257 -7.70 -3.99 12.71
N ALA A 258 -6.80 -4.94 12.49
CA ALA A 258 -5.47 -4.91 13.10
C ALA A 258 -4.63 -3.73 12.58
N ILE A 259 -4.69 -3.44 11.30
CA ILE A 259 -3.97 -2.30 10.69
C ILE A 259 -4.42 -0.98 11.33
N GLU A 260 -5.72 -0.76 11.50
CA GLU A 260 -6.22 0.49 12.09
C GLU A 260 -5.86 0.61 13.59
N GLU A 261 -5.86 -0.50 14.34
CA GLU A 261 -5.35 -0.51 15.73
C GLU A 261 -3.84 -0.17 15.77
N MET A 262 -3.04 -0.75 14.88
CA MET A 262 -1.61 -0.43 14.77
C MET A 262 -1.37 1.03 14.42
N LYS A 263 -2.16 1.61 13.51
CA LYS A 263 -2.09 3.05 13.17
C LYS A 263 -2.40 3.92 14.38
N LEU A 264 -3.48 3.60 15.10
CA LEU A 264 -3.88 4.34 16.30
C LEU A 264 -2.80 4.31 17.38
N GLU A 265 -2.20 3.13 17.65
CA GLU A 265 -1.09 2.99 18.58
C GLU A 265 0.14 3.79 18.14
N ALA A 266 0.47 3.76 16.86
CA ALA A 266 1.57 4.55 16.30
C ALA A 266 1.30 6.07 16.45
N TYR A 267 0.08 6.53 16.19
CA TYR A 267 -0.29 7.93 16.35
C TYR A 267 -0.19 8.40 17.81
N HIS A 268 -0.54 7.55 18.78
CA HIS A 268 -0.30 7.85 20.20
C HIS A 268 1.20 7.90 20.51
N THR A 269 1.96 6.91 20.09
CA THR A 269 3.40 6.82 20.35
C THR A 269 4.17 8.01 19.78
N LEU A 270 3.78 8.48 18.59
CA LEU A 270 4.41 9.61 17.90
C LEU A 270 3.85 10.99 18.32
N GLY A 271 2.91 11.05 19.26
CA GLY A 271 2.28 12.30 19.72
C GLY A 271 1.38 12.97 18.68
N VAL A 272 1.03 12.27 17.61
CA VAL A 272 0.13 12.75 16.55
C VAL A 272 -1.30 12.82 17.07
N TYR A 273 -1.71 11.82 17.86
CA TYR A 273 -3.06 11.76 18.42
C TYR A 273 -3.38 13.01 19.24
N ASP A 274 -2.51 13.45 20.14
CA ASP A 274 -2.74 14.62 21.01
C ASP A 274 -2.95 15.90 20.21
N ARG A 275 -2.29 16.02 19.06
CA ARG A 275 -2.37 17.20 18.20
C ARG A 275 -3.55 17.17 17.23
N TYR A 276 -3.90 15.99 16.72
CA TYR A 276 -4.87 15.81 15.65
C TYR A 276 -6.03 14.88 16.04
N GLN A 277 -6.35 14.78 17.33
CA GLN A 277 -7.30 13.83 17.91
C GLN A 277 -8.56 13.65 17.05
N LYS A 278 -9.26 14.74 16.73
CA LYS A 278 -10.52 14.67 15.97
C LYS A 278 -10.37 14.06 14.58
N ILE A 279 -9.24 14.30 13.93
CA ILE A 279 -8.95 13.79 12.59
C ILE A 279 -8.64 12.31 12.68
N VAL A 280 -7.80 11.91 13.64
CA VAL A 280 -7.43 10.50 13.87
C VAL A 280 -8.66 9.67 14.27
N GLU A 281 -9.49 10.17 15.18
CA GLU A 281 -10.74 9.49 15.57
C GLU A 281 -11.70 9.35 14.38
N GLN A 282 -11.80 10.35 13.53
CA GLN A 282 -12.65 10.28 12.34
C GLN A 282 -12.12 9.28 11.33
N GLU A 283 -10.81 9.23 11.10
CA GLU A 283 -10.16 8.24 10.23
C GLU A 283 -10.40 6.82 10.76
N PHE A 284 -10.17 6.60 12.05
CA PHE A 284 -10.40 5.30 12.68
C PHE A 284 -11.86 4.87 12.55
N LEU A 285 -12.81 5.71 12.85
CA LEU A 285 -14.24 5.40 12.71
C LEU A 285 -14.60 5.05 11.26
N LYS A 286 -14.04 5.75 10.29
CA LYS A 286 -14.28 5.51 8.87
C LYS A 286 -13.70 4.17 8.43
N GLU A 287 -12.41 3.94 8.67
CA GLU A 287 -11.70 2.79 8.13
C GLU A 287 -11.92 1.52 8.98
N TYR A 288 -11.75 1.61 10.31
CA TYR A 288 -11.95 0.48 11.22
C TYR A 288 -13.40 0.00 11.21
N TYR A 289 -14.36 0.93 11.31
CA TYR A 289 -15.76 0.56 11.47
C TYR A 289 -16.54 0.57 10.15
N CYS A 290 -16.67 1.71 9.48
CA CYS A 290 -17.55 1.83 8.33
C CYS A 290 -17.06 1.01 7.13
N GLN A 291 -15.80 1.13 6.74
CA GLN A 291 -15.25 0.42 5.59
C GLN A 291 -15.14 -1.10 5.86
N THR A 292 -14.76 -1.51 7.07
CA THR A 292 -14.75 -2.94 7.44
C THR A 292 -16.14 -3.53 7.41
N LEU A 293 -17.13 -2.84 7.96
CA LEU A 293 -18.53 -3.33 7.94
C LEU A 293 -19.09 -3.44 6.52
N LEU A 294 -18.83 -2.45 5.64
CA LEU A 294 -19.18 -2.52 4.23
C LEU A 294 -18.47 -3.68 3.51
N THR A 295 -17.22 -3.91 3.83
CA THR A 295 -16.46 -5.06 3.30
C THR A 295 -17.08 -6.38 3.77
N MET A 296 -17.44 -6.51 5.04
CA MET A 296 -18.14 -7.66 5.56
C MET A 296 -19.47 -7.89 4.81
N PHE A 297 -20.27 -6.86 4.62
CA PHE A 297 -21.55 -6.97 3.91
C PHE A 297 -21.40 -7.35 2.43
N THR A 298 -20.36 -6.89 1.75
CA THR A 298 -20.19 -7.09 0.32
C THR A 298 -19.37 -8.33 -0.04
N LYS A 299 -18.42 -8.74 0.80
CA LYS A 299 -17.47 -9.82 0.52
C LYS A 299 -17.84 -11.15 1.19
N TYR A 300 -18.68 -11.14 2.24
CA TYR A 300 -19.07 -12.37 2.93
C TYR A 300 -20.52 -12.76 2.59
N ASP A 301 -20.73 -14.05 2.38
CA ASP A 301 -22.08 -14.59 2.23
C ASP A 301 -22.82 -14.58 3.59
N ASN A 302 -22.08 -14.97 4.64
CA ASN A 302 -22.48 -14.85 6.04
C ASN A 302 -21.44 -14.01 6.78
N PRO A 303 -21.60 -12.68 6.87
CA PRO A 303 -20.66 -11.82 7.58
C PRO A 303 -20.58 -12.21 9.06
N PRO A 304 -19.38 -12.27 9.65
CA PRO A 304 -19.20 -12.76 11.03
C PRO A 304 -19.80 -11.76 12.03
N TYR A 305 -20.95 -12.10 12.59
CA TYR A 305 -21.70 -11.28 13.54
C TYR A 305 -20.92 -10.95 14.81
N GLU A 306 -20.11 -11.88 15.31
CA GLU A 306 -19.22 -11.68 16.47
C GLU A 306 -18.18 -10.56 16.23
N ILE A 307 -17.69 -10.42 14.99
CA ILE A 307 -16.79 -9.33 14.62
C ILE A 307 -17.54 -8.00 14.66
N PHE A 308 -18.77 -7.95 14.17
CA PHE A 308 -19.61 -6.75 14.31
C PHE A 308 -19.80 -6.36 15.79
N CYS A 309 -20.12 -7.32 16.67
CA CYS A 309 -20.24 -7.07 18.11
C CYS A 309 -18.94 -6.60 18.74
N HIS A 310 -17.79 -7.18 18.30
CA HIS A 310 -16.47 -6.75 18.74
C HIS A 310 -16.18 -5.30 18.34
N MET A 311 -16.42 -4.95 17.08
CA MET A 311 -16.21 -3.59 16.57
C MET A 311 -17.07 -2.56 17.34
N ASN A 312 -18.34 -2.87 17.60
CA ASN A 312 -19.24 -2.00 18.39
C ASN A 312 -18.68 -1.71 19.79
N ARG A 313 -18.22 -2.75 20.47
CA ARG A 313 -17.63 -2.64 21.81
C ARG A 313 -16.36 -1.81 21.76
N ARG A 314 -15.48 -2.12 20.81
CA ARG A 314 -14.19 -1.46 20.67
C ARG A 314 -14.31 0.03 20.40
N VAL A 315 -15.23 0.45 19.53
CA VAL A 315 -15.50 1.88 19.28
C VAL A 315 -16.02 2.58 20.54
N LYS A 316 -16.93 1.97 21.30
CA LYS A 316 -17.44 2.54 22.55
C LYS A 316 -16.36 2.69 23.62
N GLU A 317 -15.43 1.74 23.68
CA GLU A 317 -14.28 1.78 24.60
C GLU A 317 -13.30 2.89 24.23
N LEU A 318 -12.91 2.99 22.97
CA LEU A 318 -11.92 3.95 22.50
C LEU A 318 -12.47 5.37 22.40
N PHE A 319 -13.67 5.51 21.86
CA PHE A 319 -14.28 6.80 21.51
C PHE A 319 -15.73 6.90 22.03
N PRO A 320 -15.94 7.03 23.34
CA PRO A 320 -17.29 7.07 23.93
C PRO A 320 -18.15 8.20 23.35
N ASP A 321 -17.53 9.26 22.88
CA ASP A 321 -18.16 10.43 22.26
C ASP A 321 -18.28 10.34 20.72
N TYR A 322 -18.08 9.15 20.09
CA TYR A 322 -18.07 8.97 18.63
C TYR A 322 -19.26 9.59 17.89
N LYS A 323 -20.42 9.69 18.55
CA LYS A 323 -21.63 10.35 18.00
C LYS A 323 -21.43 11.84 17.70
N LYS A 324 -20.45 12.48 18.34
CA LYS A 324 -20.11 13.90 18.14
C LYS A 324 -19.14 14.08 16.97
N SER A 325 -18.62 12.99 16.38
CA SER A 325 -17.74 13.06 15.22
C SER A 325 -18.46 13.68 14.02
N ALA A 326 -17.73 14.44 13.20
CA ALA A 326 -18.30 15.02 11.98
C ALA A 326 -18.90 13.92 11.07
N LEU A 327 -18.29 12.74 11.04
CA LEU A 327 -18.77 11.60 10.25
C LEU A 327 -20.15 11.11 10.68
N ALA A 328 -20.41 11.04 11.99
CA ALA A 328 -21.71 10.64 12.56
C ALA A 328 -22.80 11.69 12.37
N GLN A 329 -22.41 12.94 12.13
CA GLN A 329 -23.33 14.08 11.97
C GLN A 329 -23.76 14.31 10.51
N THR A 330 -23.26 13.53 9.55
CA THR A 330 -23.66 13.61 8.15
C THR A 330 -24.95 12.84 7.87
N ASN A 331 -25.52 13.06 6.68
CA ASN A 331 -26.64 12.25 6.17
C ASN A 331 -26.15 11.10 5.24
N GLY A 332 -24.85 10.78 5.29
CA GLY A 332 -24.22 9.77 4.44
C GLY A 332 -24.33 8.35 5.01
N MET A 333 -23.86 7.38 4.22
CA MET A 333 -23.83 5.97 4.61
C MET A 333 -23.01 5.74 5.87
N ASP A 334 -21.90 6.46 6.06
CA ASP A 334 -21.06 6.30 7.25
C ASP A 334 -21.85 6.63 8.54
N ALA A 335 -22.68 7.68 8.53
CA ALA A 335 -23.54 8.00 9.67
C ALA A 335 -24.59 6.90 9.93
N VAL A 336 -25.14 6.30 8.87
CA VAL A 336 -26.05 5.13 8.99
C VAL A 336 -25.35 3.95 9.62
N LEU A 337 -24.14 3.62 9.19
CA LEU A 337 -23.34 2.53 9.74
C LEU A 337 -22.96 2.77 11.20
N LEU A 338 -22.46 3.97 11.53
CA LEU A 338 -22.14 4.36 12.91
C LEU A 338 -23.37 4.30 13.82
N GLY A 339 -24.56 4.58 13.28
CA GLY A 339 -25.84 4.44 14.01
C GLY A 339 -26.16 3.01 14.43
N LEU A 340 -25.47 1.98 13.88
CA LEU A 340 -25.66 0.59 14.29
C LEU A 340 -24.91 0.23 15.59
N ILE A 341 -23.92 1.01 15.98
CA ILE A 341 -23.08 0.75 17.17
C ILE A 341 -23.92 0.61 18.46
N ASP A 342 -24.96 1.42 18.60
CA ASP A 342 -25.81 1.41 19.81
C ASP A 342 -27.06 0.55 19.68
N ARG A 343 -27.28 -0.06 18.52
CA ARG A 343 -28.40 -0.96 18.36
C ARG A 343 -28.08 -2.31 18.98
N ASP A 344 -28.95 -2.77 19.84
CA ASP A 344 -28.91 -4.13 20.37
C ASP A 344 -29.55 -5.07 19.32
N LEU A 345 -28.75 -5.41 18.30
CA LEU A 345 -29.18 -6.26 17.20
C LEU A 345 -28.82 -7.71 17.50
N ASP A 346 -29.75 -8.62 17.26
CA ASP A 346 -29.41 -10.03 17.12
C ASP A 346 -28.84 -10.34 15.70
N GLU A 347 -28.35 -11.55 15.51
CA GLU A 347 -27.76 -11.96 14.23
C GLU A 347 -28.76 -11.90 13.06
N ALA A 348 -30.02 -12.23 13.29
CA ALA A 348 -31.07 -12.19 12.28
C ALA A 348 -31.34 -10.72 11.83
N GLN A 349 -31.46 -9.83 12.79
CA GLN A 349 -31.61 -8.39 12.54
C GLN A 349 -30.41 -7.80 11.82
N PHE A 350 -29.20 -8.20 12.20
CA PHE A 350 -27.96 -7.82 11.51
C PHE A 350 -27.99 -8.23 10.05
N MET A 351 -28.43 -9.45 9.73
CA MET A 351 -28.58 -9.94 8.36
C MET A 351 -29.66 -9.19 7.57
N GLU A 352 -30.76 -8.77 8.20
CA GLU A 352 -31.77 -7.94 7.53
C GLU A 352 -31.24 -6.54 7.21
N ILE A 353 -30.49 -5.92 8.11
CA ILE A 353 -29.83 -4.64 7.86
C ILE A 353 -28.84 -4.75 6.68
N ARG A 354 -28.07 -5.83 6.63
CA ARG A 354 -27.19 -6.11 5.48
C ARG A 354 -27.97 -6.07 4.17
N LYS A 355 -29.12 -6.74 4.07
CA LYS A 355 -29.92 -6.75 2.85
C LYS A 355 -30.36 -5.34 2.44
N ILE A 356 -30.79 -4.54 3.42
CA ILE A 356 -31.19 -3.15 3.18
C ILE A 356 -30.02 -2.34 2.64
N ILE A 357 -28.85 -2.45 3.27
CA ILE A 357 -27.64 -1.71 2.83
C ILE A 357 -27.19 -2.17 1.44
N LEU A 358 -27.17 -3.48 1.17
CA LEU A 358 -26.82 -3.99 -0.16
C LEU A 358 -27.79 -3.51 -1.25
N SER A 359 -29.09 -3.45 -0.97
CA SER A 359 -30.07 -2.94 -1.92
C SER A 359 -29.82 -1.47 -2.31
N TYR A 360 -29.29 -0.68 -1.39
CA TYR A 360 -28.90 0.71 -1.67
C TYR A 360 -27.73 0.82 -2.68
N TYR A 361 -26.88 -0.22 -2.72
CA TYR A 361 -25.78 -0.32 -3.69
C TYR A 361 -26.15 -1.08 -4.98
N GLY A 362 -27.41 -1.43 -5.16
CA GLY A 362 -27.87 -2.16 -6.35
C GLY A 362 -27.36 -3.63 -6.41
N LYS A 363 -27.08 -4.23 -5.26
CA LYS A 363 -26.56 -5.60 -5.10
C LYS A 363 -27.56 -6.52 -4.43
#